data_373dda560ddbeb2e312c431f6284fb91
#
_entry.id   373dda560ddbeb2e312c431f6284fb91
#
_cell.length_a   1.000
_cell.length_b   1.000
_cell.length_c   1.000
_cell.angle_alpha   90.00
_cell.angle_beta   90.00
_cell.angle_gamma   90.00
#
_symmetry.space_group_name_H-M   'P 1'
#
loop_
_entity.id
_entity.type
_entity.pdbx_description
1 polymer ?
#
loop_
_entity_poly.entity_id
_entity_poly.type
_entity_poly.pdbx_seq_one_letter_code
_entity_poly.pdbx_strand_id
1 'polypeptide(L)'
;MRPSGTCLDPQKLSQPAYSVIDGAATSGTPTYISAVSLVEVVYLVERGRIAADAFDKFANELSRDNPAFTVVPLDSHVATALKRIPRSLVPDMPDRIIAATALHLGLPLVTRDRRLQAANVITIW
;
A
#
# COMPACT_ATOMS: atom_id res chain seq x y z
N MET A 1 4.75 -20.34 -5.78
CA MET A 1 3.92 -20.10 -4.59
C MET A 1 3.48 -18.64 -4.57
N ARG A 2 2.19 -18.40 -4.41
CA ARG A 2 1.68 -17.03 -4.29
C ARG A 2 1.97 -16.50 -2.90
N PRO A 3 2.44 -15.25 -2.77
CA PRO A 3 2.53 -14.63 -1.46
C PRO A 3 1.14 -14.50 -0.84
N SER A 4 1.05 -14.59 0.46
CA SER A 4 -0.18 -14.34 1.21
C SER A 4 -0.07 -12.99 1.90
N GLY A 5 -1.22 -12.38 2.18
CA GLY A 5 -1.28 -11.10 2.86
C GLY A 5 -2.06 -10.07 2.07
N THR A 6 -1.86 -8.81 2.40
CA THR A 6 -2.53 -7.68 1.77
C THR A 6 -1.54 -6.58 1.43
N CYS A 7 -1.85 -5.81 0.38
CA CYS A 7 -1.13 -4.59 0.05
C CYS A 7 -1.93 -3.41 0.60
N LEU A 8 -1.25 -2.43 1.18
CA LEU A 8 -1.87 -1.33 1.90
C LEU A 8 -1.72 -0.01 1.15
N ASP A 9 -2.81 0.76 1.09
CA ASP A 9 -2.81 2.17 0.72
C ASP A 9 -3.05 3.00 1.99
N PRO A 10 -1.98 3.42 2.70
CA PRO A 10 -2.12 3.98 4.04
C PRO A 10 -2.86 5.29 4.11
N GLN A 11 -2.98 6.03 3.00
CA GLN A 11 -3.67 7.31 2.97
C GLN A 11 -5.19 7.17 2.85
N LYS A 12 -5.67 5.99 2.45
CA LYS A 12 -7.06 5.78 2.05
C LYS A 12 -7.67 4.60 2.78
N LEU A 13 -7.48 4.57 4.10
CA LEU A 13 -7.98 3.49 4.94
C LEU A 13 -9.32 3.86 5.58
N SER A 14 -10.24 2.91 5.59
CA SER A 14 -11.47 2.97 6.37
C SER A 14 -11.28 2.26 7.70
N GLN A 15 -12.22 2.43 8.64
CA GLN A 15 -12.20 1.69 9.91
C GLN A 15 -12.23 0.16 9.68
N PRO A 16 -13.09 -0.38 8.79
CA PRO A 16 -13.02 -1.81 8.48
C PRO A 16 -11.65 -2.26 7.96
N ALA A 17 -10.99 -1.42 7.16
CA ALA A 17 -9.65 -1.73 6.65
C ALA A 17 -8.63 -1.77 7.80
N TYR A 18 -8.70 -0.85 8.76
CA TYR A 18 -7.84 -0.90 9.95
C TYR A 18 -8.04 -2.19 10.72
N SER A 19 -9.27 -2.64 10.89
CA SER A 19 -9.56 -3.90 11.59
C SER A 19 -8.95 -5.10 10.89
N VAL A 20 -8.98 -5.12 9.56
CA VAL A 20 -8.34 -6.18 8.77
C VAL A 20 -6.84 -6.18 8.98
N ILE A 21 -6.22 -5.00 9.00
CA ILE A 21 -4.77 -4.85 9.20
C ILE A 21 -4.38 -5.29 10.60
N ASP A 22 -5.11 -4.85 11.62
CA ASP A 22 -4.86 -5.25 13.01
C ASP A 22 -5.00 -6.77 13.17
N GLY A 23 -6.03 -7.35 12.57
CA GLY A 23 -6.22 -8.80 12.58
C GLY A 23 -5.07 -9.53 11.89
N ALA A 24 -4.61 -9.03 10.75
CA ALA A 24 -3.47 -9.59 10.02
C ALA A 24 -2.19 -9.52 10.86
N ALA A 25 -1.93 -8.38 11.49
CA ALA A 25 -0.75 -8.21 12.35
C ALA A 25 -0.80 -9.18 13.53
N THR A 26 -1.97 -9.35 14.15
CA THR A 26 -2.15 -10.26 15.28
C THR A 26 -1.98 -11.71 14.86
N SER A 27 -2.45 -12.10 13.68
CA SER A 27 -2.36 -13.46 13.18
C SER A 27 -1.03 -13.78 12.50
N GLY A 28 -0.14 -12.79 12.36
CA GLY A 28 1.13 -12.96 11.67
C GLY A 28 1.02 -12.93 10.14
N THR A 29 -0.12 -12.52 9.60
CA THR A 29 -0.30 -12.38 8.15
C THR A 29 0.43 -11.14 7.66
N PRO A 30 1.30 -11.25 6.62
CA PRO A 30 2.06 -10.11 6.14
C PRO A 30 1.19 -9.01 5.56
N THR A 31 1.58 -7.75 5.80
CA THR A 31 1.02 -6.58 5.16
C THR A 31 2.12 -5.91 4.34
N TYR A 32 1.85 -5.66 3.07
CA TYR A 32 2.81 -5.11 2.13
C TYR A 32 2.48 -3.65 1.82
N ILE A 33 3.51 -2.83 1.67
CA ILE A 33 3.38 -1.41 1.36
C ILE A 33 4.30 -1.08 0.19
N SER A 34 3.78 -0.39 -0.82
CA SER A 34 4.60 0.11 -1.91
C SER A 34 5.59 1.16 -1.40
N ALA A 35 6.82 1.12 -1.91
CA ALA A 35 7.83 2.13 -1.59
C ALA A 35 7.33 3.55 -1.91
N VAL A 36 6.49 3.73 -2.92
CA VAL A 36 5.93 5.05 -3.26
C VAL A 36 5.05 5.59 -2.13
N SER A 37 4.41 4.73 -1.35
CA SER A 37 3.59 5.17 -0.21
C SER A 37 4.43 5.83 0.86
N LEU A 38 5.67 5.39 1.06
CA LEU A 38 6.59 6.04 1.99
C LEU A 38 6.93 7.46 1.53
N VAL A 39 7.15 7.63 0.22
CA VAL A 39 7.40 8.95 -0.35
C VAL A 39 6.19 9.86 -0.14
N GLU A 40 4.98 9.35 -0.34
CA GLU A 40 3.77 10.13 -0.11
C GLU A 40 3.61 10.56 1.35
N VAL A 41 3.96 9.68 2.29
CA VAL A 41 3.93 10.02 3.72
C VAL A 41 4.89 11.17 4.02
N VAL A 42 6.09 11.17 3.43
CA VAL A 42 7.05 12.27 3.57
C VAL A 42 6.43 13.58 3.09
N TYR A 43 5.80 13.57 1.91
CA TYR A 43 5.13 14.77 1.38
C TYR A 43 4.01 15.26 2.30
N LEU A 44 3.23 14.35 2.88
CA LEU A 44 2.16 14.73 3.80
C LEU A 44 2.70 15.36 5.08
N VAL A 45 3.81 14.82 5.61
CA VAL A 45 4.48 15.43 6.77
C VAL A 45 4.99 16.83 6.43
N GLU A 46 5.64 16.98 5.28
CA GLU A 46 6.19 18.27 4.86
C GLU A 46 5.11 19.32 4.63
N ARG A 47 3.91 18.90 4.21
CA ARG A 47 2.75 19.78 4.04
C ARG A 47 2.00 20.04 5.35
N GLY A 48 2.43 19.47 6.46
CA GLY A 48 1.77 19.63 7.76
C GLY A 48 0.44 18.90 7.87
N ARG A 49 0.16 17.94 7.02
CA ARG A 49 -1.11 17.19 7.02
C ARG A 49 -1.12 16.04 8.00
N ILE A 50 0.03 15.50 8.34
CA ILE A 50 0.20 14.49 9.38
C ILE A 50 1.35 14.88 10.28
N ALA A 51 1.35 14.35 11.52
CA ALA A 51 2.37 14.66 12.51
C ALA A 51 3.75 14.23 12.04
N ALA A 52 4.78 15.03 12.34
CA ALA A 52 6.16 14.76 11.94
C ALA A 52 6.67 13.41 12.47
N ASP A 53 6.20 12.99 13.65
CA ASP A 53 6.62 11.74 14.26
C ASP A 53 5.97 10.50 13.63
N ALA A 54 4.95 10.68 12.78
CA ALA A 54 4.26 9.57 12.13
C ALA A 54 5.21 8.75 11.23
N PHE A 55 6.05 9.44 10.46
CA PHE A 55 7.03 8.76 9.61
C PHE A 55 8.06 8.01 10.46
N ASP A 56 8.52 8.62 11.55
CA ASP A 56 9.51 8.01 12.43
C ASP A 56 8.96 6.74 13.08
N LYS A 57 7.71 6.78 13.54
CA LYS A 57 7.03 5.60 14.09
C LYS A 57 6.94 4.48 13.07
N PHE A 58 6.58 4.84 11.85
CA PHE A 58 6.48 3.88 10.76
C PHE A 58 7.84 3.28 10.42
N ALA A 59 8.88 4.10 10.31
CA ALA A 59 10.24 3.65 10.02
C ALA A 59 10.77 2.73 11.13
N ASN A 60 10.47 3.05 12.39
CA ASN A 60 10.84 2.21 13.52
C ASN A 60 10.18 0.83 13.44
N GLU A 61 8.90 0.79 13.06
CA GLU A 61 8.18 -0.47 12.87
C GLU A 61 8.82 -1.32 11.76
N LEU A 62 9.23 -0.69 10.66
CA LEU A 62 9.87 -1.39 9.53
C LEU A 62 11.24 -1.99 9.91
N SER A 63 11.93 -1.40 10.88
CA SER A 63 13.26 -1.84 11.29
C SER A 63 13.25 -2.93 12.37
N ARG A 64 12.09 -3.37 12.84
CA ARG A 64 11.97 -4.45 13.81
C ARG A 64 12.33 -5.79 13.18
N ASP A 65 12.77 -6.74 14.00
CA ASP A 65 13.14 -8.09 13.54
C ASP A 65 11.96 -8.82 12.87
N ASN A 66 10.75 -8.53 13.30
CA ASN A 66 9.53 -9.10 12.74
C ASN A 66 8.52 -7.99 12.49
N PRO A 67 8.76 -7.17 11.45
CA PRO A 67 7.91 -6.00 11.20
C PRO A 67 6.50 -6.40 10.79
N ALA A 68 5.52 -5.58 11.20
CA ALA A 68 4.13 -5.73 10.77
C ALA A 68 3.95 -5.46 9.28
N PHE A 69 4.86 -4.69 8.68
CA PHE A 69 4.80 -4.26 7.29
C PHE A 69 6.07 -4.63 6.54
N THR A 70 5.92 -4.99 5.28
CA THR A 70 7.03 -5.22 4.35
C THR A 70 6.94 -4.20 3.21
N VAL A 71 8.02 -3.46 2.99
CA VAL A 71 8.08 -2.49 1.89
C VAL A 71 8.43 -3.22 0.60
N VAL A 72 7.63 -2.99 -0.44
CA VAL A 72 7.87 -3.53 -1.77
C VAL A 72 8.56 -2.46 -2.61
N PRO A 73 9.77 -2.69 -3.10
CA PRO A 73 10.49 -1.70 -3.89
C PRO A 73 9.81 -1.46 -5.24
N LEU A 74 9.96 -0.26 -5.76
CA LEU A 74 9.56 0.08 -7.12
C LEU A 74 10.66 -0.38 -8.07
N ASP A 75 10.52 -1.57 -8.59
CA ASP A 75 11.47 -2.16 -9.53
C ASP A 75 10.87 -2.26 -10.94
N SER A 76 11.61 -2.89 -11.86
CA SER A 76 11.16 -3.04 -13.25
C SER A 76 9.91 -3.91 -13.38
N HIS A 77 9.72 -4.87 -12.48
CA HIS A 77 8.53 -5.73 -12.49
C HIS A 77 7.27 -4.94 -12.14
N VAL A 78 7.34 -4.10 -11.11
CA VAL A 78 6.23 -3.22 -10.73
C VAL A 78 5.98 -2.19 -11.83
N ALA A 79 7.03 -1.59 -12.38
CA ALA A 79 6.91 -0.62 -13.46
C ALA A 79 6.24 -1.23 -14.71
N THR A 80 6.57 -2.47 -15.03
CA THR A 80 5.94 -3.18 -16.15
C THR A 80 4.46 -3.47 -15.86
N ALA A 81 4.13 -3.81 -14.61
CA ALA A 81 2.74 -4.06 -14.22
C ALA A 81 1.85 -2.81 -14.35
N LEU A 82 2.42 -1.61 -14.35
CA LEU A 82 1.69 -0.37 -14.59
C LEU A 82 0.87 -0.40 -15.88
N LYS A 83 1.37 -1.08 -16.91
CA LYS A 83 0.66 -1.19 -18.19
C LYS A 83 -0.70 -1.86 -18.06
N ARG A 84 -0.88 -2.66 -17.02
CA ARG A 84 -2.13 -3.38 -16.76
C ARG A 84 -3.13 -2.57 -15.95
N ILE A 85 -2.72 -1.40 -15.44
CA ILE A 85 -3.59 -0.48 -14.71
C ILE A 85 -3.96 0.66 -15.66
N PRO A 86 -5.23 0.74 -16.11
CA PRO A 86 -5.63 1.75 -17.10
C PRO A 86 -5.43 3.17 -16.58
N ARG A 87 -4.67 3.98 -17.33
CA ARG A 87 -4.42 5.38 -16.96
C ARG A 87 -5.72 6.19 -16.93
N SER A 88 -6.69 5.81 -17.75
CA SER A 88 -7.99 6.47 -17.78
C SER A 88 -8.78 6.28 -16.49
N LEU A 89 -8.59 5.15 -15.80
CA LEU A 89 -9.25 4.87 -14.54
C LEU A 89 -8.44 5.40 -13.35
N VAL A 90 -7.12 5.29 -13.41
CA VAL A 90 -6.22 5.68 -12.33
C VAL A 90 -5.12 6.60 -12.91
N PRO A 91 -5.43 7.88 -13.14
CA PRO A 91 -4.48 8.80 -13.77
C PRO A 91 -3.34 9.25 -12.86
N ASP A 92 -3.53 9.19 -11.55
CA ASP A 92 -2.54 9.62 -10.58
C ASP A 92 -1.39 8.60 -10.50
N MET A 93 -0.15 9.07 -10.68
CA MET A 93 1.01 8.19 -10.76
C MET A 93 1.23 7.35 -9.48
N PRO A 94 1.24 7.94 -8.28
CA PRO A 94 1.40 7.14 -7.07
C PRO A 94 0.31 6.09 -6.91
N ASP A 95 -0.94 6.42 -7.18
CA ASP A 95 -2.05 5.47 -7.09
C ASP A 95 -1.89 4.31 -8.07
N ARG A 96 -1.43 4.60 -9.30
CA ARG A 96 -1.15 3.55 -10.29
C ARG A 96 -0.04 2.62 -9.83
N ILE A 97 1.01 3.18 -9.22
CA ILE A 97 2.13 2.37 -8.71
C ILE A 97 1.66 1.47 -7.56
N ILE A 98 0.83 1.99 -6.66
CA ILE A 98 0.26 1.20 -5.57
C ILE A 98 -0.57 0.04 -6.14
N ALA A 99 -1.44 0.31 -7.09
CA ALA A 99 -2.25 -0.70 -7.73
C ALA A 99 -1.39 -1.74 -8.48
N ALA A 100 -0.37 -1.29 -9.20
CA ALA A 100 0.55 -2.16 -9.91
C ALA A 100 1.34 -3.05 -8.96
N THR A 101 1.70 -2.54 -7.80
CA THR A 101 2.38 -3.31 -6.76
C THR A 101 1.51 -4.46 -6.29
N ALA A 102 0.25 -4.19 -5.95
CA ALA A 102 -0.70 -5.22 -5.53
C ALA A 102 -0.92 -6.25 -6.64
N LEU A 103 -1.08 -5.80 -7.88
CA LEU A 103 -1.27 -6.66 -9.03
C LEU A 103 -0.06 -7.57 -9.25
N HIS A 104 1.15 -7.02 -9.18
CA HIS A 104 2.39 -7.77 -9.34
C HIS A 104 2.52 -8.87 -8.27
N LEU A 105 2.16 -8.56 -7.03
CA LEU A 105 2.21 -9.51 -5.93
C LEU A 105 1.06 -10.52 -5.96
N GLY A 106 0.00 -10.23 -6.71
CA GLY A 106 -1.19 -11.06 -6.72
C GLY A 106 -1.98 -10.97 -5.41
N LEU A 107 -1.91 -9.81 -4.74
CA LEU A 107 -2.55 -9.59 -3.44
C LEU A 107 -3.69 -8.59 -3.55
N PRO A 108 -4.71 -8.69 -2.68
CA PRO A 108 -5.74 -7.66 -2.63
C PRO A 108 -5.17 -6.35 -2.08
N LEU A 109 -5.71 -5.24 -2.58
CA LEU A 109 -5.33 -3.89 -2.17
C LEU A 109 -6.35 -3.35 -1.18
N VAL A 110 -5.89 -2.92 -0.01
CA VAL A 110 -6.74 -2.30 1.00
C VAL A 110 -6.77 -0.80 0.74
N THR A 111 -7.88 -0.31 0.20
CA THR A 111 -8.03 1.09 -0.19
C THR A 111 -9.50 1.52 -0.19
N ARG A 112 -9.74 2.82 0.06
CA ARG A 112 -11.06 3.45 -0.08
C ARG A 112 -11.24 4.09 -1.45
N ASP A 113 -10.22 4.13 -2.28
CA ASP A 113 -10.28 4.81 -3.58
C ASP A 113 -11.14 4.02 -4.57
N ARG A 114 -12.24 4.61 -5.01
CA ARG A 114 -13.17 3.98 -5.95
C ARG A 114 -12.54 3.73 -7.31
N ARG A 115 -11.61 4.58 -7.73
CA ARG A 115 -10.92 4.39 -9.00
C ARG A 115 -10.05 3.15 -8.96
N LEU A 116 -9.39 2.89 -7.83
CA LEU A 116 -8.61 1.68 -7.63
C LEU A 116 -9.53 0.45 -7.57
N GLN A 117 -10.71 0.58 -6.97
CA GLN A 117 -11.70 -0.50 -6.92
C GLN A 117 -12.21 -0.88 -8.31
N ALA A 118 -12.23 0.07 -9.25
CA ALA A 118 -12.65 -0.15 -10.64
C ALA A 118 -11.53 -0.68 -11.54
N ALA A 119 -10.28 -0.67 -11.08
CA ALA A 119 -9.13 -1.15 -11.84
C ALA A 119 -9.01 -2.68 -11.75
N ASN A 120 -7.99 -3.25 -12.42
CA ASN A 120 -7.76 -4.70 -12.48
C ASN A 120 -7.14 -5.25 -11.18
N VAL A 121 -7.60 -4.77 -10.03
CA VAL A 121 -7.06 -5.12 -8.71
C VAL A 121 -8.20 -5.51 -7.80
N ILE A 122 -8.03 -6.59 -7.04
CA ILE A 122 -8.97 -6.96 -6.00
C ILE A 122 -8.77 -5.97 -4.84
N THR A 123 -9.87 -5.34 -4.39
CA THR A 123 -9.79 -4.33 -3.33
C THR A 123 -10.58 -4.75 -2.09
N ILE A 124 -10.09 -4.27 -0.94
CA ILE A 124 -10.76 -4.36 0.36
C ILE A 124 -10.83 -2.94 0.91
N TRP A 125 -12.00 -2.57 1.48
CA TRP A 125 -12.09 -1.24 2.08
C TRP A 125 -13.11 -1.19 3.20
#